data_18acc31efbb8c4ec9664e19db3000e36
#
_entry.id   18acc31efbb8c4ec9664e19db3000e36
#
_cell.length_a   1.000
_cell.length_b   1.000
_cell.length_c   1.000
_cell.angle_alpha   90.00
_cell.angle_beta   90.00
_cell.angle_gamma   90.00
#
_symmetry.space_group_name_H-M   'P 1'
#
loop_
_entity.id
_entity.type
_entity.pdbx_description
1 polymer ?
#
loop_
_entity_poly.entity_id
_entity_poly.type
_entity_poly.pdbx_seq_one_letter_code
_entity_poly.pdbx_strand_id
1 'polypeptide(L)'
;MASLSIHLKNKIIRGFTLIEMLITITVLGIVMPLLFNVINSSFKELRKMESIQMKNIIESRLINRLEEDFRTHTNFNFMTRDSISYYTIRNHSFQQEIAYFIENGSILYRLDNFPKKVLVSNVDMNETYFQFLNYDGTIKEPNNDSFNTPEMNTMQKIGLNYRFTVGDDIVTNTYLKIRRMN
;
A
#
# COMPACT_ATOMS: atom_id res chain seq x y z
N MET A 1 81.66 8.28 32.06
CA MET A 1 80.66 9.32 31.78
C MET A 1 80.26 9.22 30.28
N ALA A 2 79.12 8.65 29.99
CA ALA A 2 78.62 8.49 28.60
C ALA A 2 77.62 9.62 28.34
N SER A 3 77.98 10.51 27.42
CA SER A 3 77.15 11.59 26.97
C SER A 3 76.05 11.07 26.02
N LEU A 4 74.80 11.13 26.43
CA LEU A 4 73.65 10.73 25.66
C LEU A 4 73.28 11.90 24.74
N SER A 5 73.67 11.86 23.46
CA SER A 5 73.30 12.84 22.47
C SER A 5 71.86 12.54 21.96
N ILE A 6 70.91 13.31 22.44
CA ILE A 6 69.50 13.26 21.99
C ILE A 6 69.42 13.96 20.64
N HIS A 7 69.32 13.18 19.58
CA HIS A 7 69.00 13.67 18.24
C HIS A 7 67.52 14.01 18.12
N LEU A 8 67.17 15.24 18.38
CA LEU A 8 65.83 15.80 18.06
C LEU A 8 65.70 15.91 16.56
N LYS A 9 65.01 14.91 15.99
CA LYS A 9 64.65 14.90 14.56
C LYS A 9 63.61 16.02 14.34
N ASN A 10 64.02 17.19 13.94
CA ASN A 10 63.15 18.31 13.55
C ASN A 10 62.20 17.83 12.43
N LYS A 11 60.97 17.48 12.82
CA LYS A 11 59.89 17.19 11.85
C LYS A 11 59.46 18.53 11.29
N ILE A 12 59.95 18.84 10.06
CA ILE A 12 59.55 20.04 9.32
C ILE A 12 58.06 19.90 9.05
N ILE A 13 57.23 20.58 9.86
CA ILE A 13 55.81 20.75 9.59
C ILE A 13 55.75 21.71 8.39
N ARG A 14 55.56 21.14 7.18
CA ARG A 14 55.31 21.95 6.01
C ARG A 14 53.93 22.57 6.17
N GLY A 15 53.90 23.88 6.38
CA GLY A 15 52.68 24.67 6.37
C GLY A 15 52.05 24.63 4.98
N PHE A 16 50.73 24.60 4.91
CA PHE A 16 50.01 24.77 3.64
C PHE A 16 50.39 26.10 2.98
N THR A 17 50.69 26.04 1.70
CA THR A 17 50.94 27.25 0.91
C THR A 17 49.62 27.94 0.59
N LEU A 18 49.63 29.27 0.47
CA LEU A 18 48.42 30.04 0.15
C LEU A 18 47.75 29.58 -1.14
N ILE A 19 48.55 29.10 -2.12
CA ILE A 19 48.03 28.56 -3.36
C ILE A 19 47.32 27.18 -3.21
N GLU A 20 47.84 26.32 -2.33
CA GLU A 20 47.16 25.04 -2.01
C GLU A 20 45.82 25.27 -1.34
N MET A 21 45.71 26.23 -0.42
CA MET A 21 44.47 26.64 0.21
C MET A 21 43.46 27.13 -0.85
N LEU A 22 43.90 27.97 -1.79
CA LEU A 22 43.06 28.55 -2.82
C LEU A 22 42.54 27.48 -3.78
N ILE A 23 43.38 26.55 -4.22
CA ILE A 23 42.99 25.41 -5.03
C ILE A 23 41.99 24.51 -4.30
N THR A 24 42.26 24.23 -3.03
CA THR A 24 41.39 23.36 -2.22
C THR A 24 39.99 23.96 -2.08
N ILE A 25 39.89 25.26 -1.77
CA ILE A 25 38.61 25.97 -1.66
C ILE A 25 37.85 25.97 -2.99
N THR A 26 38.57 26.22 -4.09
CA THR A 26 37.97 26.22 -5.44
C THR A 26 37.41 24.85 -5.79
N VAL A 27 38.17 23.78 -5.57
CA VAL A 27 37.73 22.40 -5.80
C VAL A 27 36.54 22.03 -4.92
N LEU A 28 36.59 22.36 -3.63
CA LEU A 28 35.48 22.15 -2.71
C LEU A 28 34.22 22.91 -3.16
N GLY A 29 34.38 24.15 -3.63
CA GLY A 29 33.28 24.99 -4.12
C GLY A 29 32.56 24.39 -5.34
N ILE A 30 33.23 23.58 -6.13
CA ILE A 30 32.66 22.89 -7.31
C ILE A 30 32.10 21.52 -6.90
N VAL A 31 32.84 20.75 -6.11
CA VAL A 31 32.50 19.35 -5.77
C VAL A 31 31.30 19.29 -4.80
N MET A 32 31.22 20.19 -3.81
CA MET A 32 30.16 20.16 -2.82
C MET A 32 28.76 20.31 -3.41
N PRO A 33 28.47 21.28 -4.32
CA PRO A 33 27.17 21.37 -4.97
C PRO A 33 26.81 20.13 -5.78
N LEU A 34 27.77 19.51 -6.47
CA LEU A 34 27.55 18.27 -7.24
C LEU A 34 27.18 17.11 -6.32
N LEU A 35 27.91 16.93 -5.20
CA LEU A 35 27.58 15.92 -4.20
C LEU A 35 26.19 16.15 -3.60
N PHE A 36 25.85 17.40 -3.30
CA PHE A 36 24.54 17.75 -2.75
C PHE A 36 23.40 17.41 -3.74
N ASN A 37 23.59 17.66 -5.01
CA ASN A 37 22.62 17.31 -6.05
C ASN A 37 22.44 15.78 -6.17
N VAL A 38 23.54 15.02 -6.15
CA VAL A 38 23.49 13.55 -6.19
C VAL A 38 22.76 13.00 -4.94
N ILE A 39 23.10 13.50 -3.77
CA ILE A 39 22.45 13.09 -2.51
C ILE A 39 20.94 13.40 -2.55
N ASN A 40 20.56 14.61 -2.95
CA ASN A 40 19.16 15.00 -3.04
C ASN A 40 18.36 14.17 -4.04
N SER A 41 18.96 13.87 -5.21
CA SER A 41 18.31 12.99 -6.20
C SER A 41 18.13 11.57 -5.66
N SER A 42 19.15 11.02 -5.00
CA SER A 42 19.07 9.69 -4.37
C SER A 42 17.98 9.62 -3.28
N PHE A 43 17.83 10.65 -2.46
CA PHE A 43 16.77 10.71 -1.47
C PHE A 43 15.37 10.79 -2.11
N LYS A 44 15.21 11.51 -3.21
CA LYS A 44 13.94 11.55 -3.95
C LYS A 44 13.58 10.17 -4.53
N GLU A 45 14.56 9.47 -5.10
CA GLU A 45 14.36 8.12 -5.64
C GLU A 45 14.00 7.12 -4.54
N LEU A 46 14.68 7.17 -3.39
CA LEU A 46 14.35 6.31 -2.24
C LEU A 46 12.92 6.51 -1.75
N ARG A 47 12.47 7.76 -1.57
CA ARG A 47 11.09 8.05 -1.17
C ARG A 47 10.07 7.53 -2.19
N LYS A 48 10.37 7.67 -3.49
CA LYS A 48 9.52 7.13 -4.54
C LYS A 48 9.45 5.60 -4.49
N MET A 49 10.57 4.92 -4.25
CA MET A 49 10.60 3.47 -4.08
C MET A 49 9.81 3.01 -2.86
N GLU A 50 9.93 3.70 -1.73
CA GLU A 50 9.16 3.42 -0.52
C GLU A 50 7.65 3.56 -0.77
N SER A 51 7.23 4.63 -1.47
CA SER A 51 5.83 4.85 -1.85
C SER A 51 5.30 3.70 -2.71
N ILE A 52 6.04 3.29 -3.75
CA ILE A 52 5.67 2.18 -4.64
C ILE A 52 5.59 0.85 -3.87
N GLN A 53 6.54 0.58 -2.99
CA GLN A 53 6.52 -0.65 -2.18
C GLN A 53 5.32 -0.66 -1.23
N MET A 54 5.05 0.43 -0.54
CA MET A 54 3.91 0.56 0.36
C MET A 54 2.59 0.37 -0.39
N LYS A 55 2.45 0.98 -1.57
CA LYS A 55 1.32 0.79 -2.47
C LYS A 55 1.09 -0.69 -2.77
N ASN A 56 2.13 -1.39 -3.25
CA ASN A 56 2.04 -2.81 -3.61
C ASN A 56 1.69 -3.70 -2.41
N ILE A 57 2.21 -3.38 -1.23
CA ILE A 57 1.91 -4.12 0.01
C ILE A 57 0.44 -3.94 0.40
N ILE A 58 -0.07 -2.71 0.37
CA ILE A 58 -1.47 -2.41 0.73
C ILE A 58 -2.41 -3.09 -0.27
N GLU A 59 -2.16 -2.92 -1.57
CA GLU A 59 -2.97 -3.52 -2.63
C GLU A 59 -2.96 -5.05 -2.56
N SER A 60 -1.79 -5.66 -2.44
CA SER A 60 -1.67 -7.12 -2.31
C SER A 60 -2.37 -7.65 -1.07
N ARG A 61 -2.29 -6.94 0.05
CA ARG A 61 -2.98 -7.32 1.29
C ARG A 61 -4.50 -7.28 1.12
N LEU A 62 -5.02 -6.23 0.48
CA LEU A 62 -6.45 -6.11 0.19
C LEU A 62 -6.91 -7.24 -0.73
N ILE A 63 -6.23 -7.43 -1.87
CA ILE A 63 -6.59 -8.44 -2.87
C ILE A 63 -6.50 -9.85 -2.29
N ASN A 64 -5.40 -10.20 -1.64
CA ASN A 64 -5.22 -11.51 -1.04
C ASN A 64 -6.30 -11.83 -0.02
N ARG A 65 -6.70 -10.81 0.77
CA ARG A 65 -7.78 -10.98 1.74
C ARG A 65 -9.12 -11.22 1.07
N LEU A 66 -9.47 -10.39 0.08
CA LEU A 66 -10.70 -10.56 -0.70
C LEU A 66 -10.71 -11.91 -1.44
N GLU A 67 -9.56 -12.30 -1.99
CA GLU A 67 -9.43 -13.56 -2.70
C GLU A 67 -9.62 -14.77 -1.80
N GLU A 68 -9.00 -14.78 -0.63
CA GLU A 68 -9.17 -15.82 0.37
C GLU A 68 -10.64 -15.93 0.79
N ASP A 69 -11.23 -14.79 1.11
CA ASP A 69 -12.58 -14.73 1.63
C ASP A 69 -13.62 -15.06 0.54
N PHE A 70 -13.52 -14.55 -0.68
CA PHE A 70 -14.45 -14.86 -1.78
C PHE A 70 -14.27 -16.25 -2.38
N ARG A 71 -13.12 -16.89 -2.17
CA ARG A 71 -12.88 -18.26 -2.62
C ARG A 71 -13.59 -19.29 -1.77
N THR A 72 -13.71 -19.02 -0.47
CA THR A 72 -14.18 -19.99 0.51
C THR A 72 -15.68 -19.92 0.78
N HIS A 73 -16.38 -18.90 0.19
CA HIS A 73 -17.72 -18.54 0.65
C HIS A 73 -18.75 -18.51 -0.47
N THR A 74 -19.85 -19.15 -0.20
CA THR A 74 -20.95 -19.32 -1.15
C THR A 74 -22.22 -18.59 -0.71
N ASN A 75 -22.37 -18.24 0.56
CA ASN A 75 -23.60 -17.69 1.08
C ASN A 75 -23.44 -16.20 1.40
N PHE A 76 -23.75 -15.35 0.43
CA PHE A 76 -23.85 -13.91 0.64
C PHE A 76 -25.11 -13.59 1.43
N ASN A 77 -24.96 -12.71 2.43
CA ASN A 77 -26.06 -12.24 3.25
C ASN A 77 -26.70 -11.00 2.64
N PHE A 78 -25.90 -9.99 2.42
CA PHE A 78 -26.32 -8.77 1.72
C PHE A 78 -25.16 -8.09 1.00
N MET A 79 -25.51 -7.23 0.04
CA MET A 79 -24.56 -6.37 -0.66
C MET A 79 -25.23 -5.03 -0.92
N THR A 80 -24.49 -3.97 -0.62
CA THR A 80 -24.80 -2.60 -1.02
C THR A 80 -23.62 -2.03 -1.78
N ARG A 81 -23.73 -0.80 -2.27
CA ARG A 81 -22.59 -0.09 -2.87
C ARG A 81 -21.37 -0.07 -1.95
N ASP A 82 -21.59 0.18 -0.66
CA ASP A 82 -20.54 0.48 0.30
C ASP A 82 -20.30 -0.66 1.29
N SER A 83 -21.03 -1.78 1.16
CA SER A 83 -20.84 -2.90 2.07
C SER A 83 -21.22 -4.24 1.44
N ILE A 84 -20.52 -5.27 1.88
CA ILE A 84 -20.84 -6.66 1.53
C ILE A 84 -20.67 -7.52 2.76
N SER A 85 -21.61 -8.43 3.01
CA SER A 85 -21.45 -9.44 4.03
C SER A 85 -21.80 -10.83 3.52
N TYR A 86 -21.14 -11.81 4.08
CA TYR A 86 -21.34 -13.21 3.74
C TYR A 86 -21.01 -14.10 4.93
N TYR A 87 -21.56 -15.32 4.91
CA TYR A 87 -21.28 -16.33 5.91
C TYR A 87 -20.25 -17.33 5.41
N THR A 88 -19.29 -17.62 6.27
CA THR A 88 -18.29 -18.65 6.05
C THR A 88 -18.56 -19.87 6.91
N ILE A 89 -18.39 -21.05 6.36
CA ILE A 89 -18.41 -22.28 7.14
C ILE A 89 -16.97 -22.64 7.44
N ARG A 90 -16.52 -22.31 8.66
CA ARG A 90 -15.24 -22.79 9.17
C ARG A 90 -15.48 -24.05 10.00
N ASN A 91 -14.79 -25.14 9.65
CA ASN A 91 -14.80 -26.41 10.40
C ASN A 91 -16.19 -27.09 10.59
N HIS A 92 -16.99 -27.14 9.52
CA HIS A 92 -18.27 -27.87 9.46
C HIS A 92 -19.35 -27.51 10.51
N SER A 93 -19.09 -26.63 11.46
CA SER A 93 -20.01 -26.41 12.59
C SER A 93 -20.28 -24.95 12.96
N PHE A 94 -19.47 -24.00 12.52
CA PHE A 94 -19.64 -22.59 12.87
C PHE A 94 -19.73 -21.72 11.61
N GLN A 95 -20.87 -21.05 11.48
CA GLN A 95 -21.02 -19.96 10.54
C GLN A 95 -20.42 -18.71 11.16
N GLN A 96 -19.44 -18.11 10.48
CA GLN A 96 -18.90 -16.80 10.84
C GLN A 96 -19.35 -15.78 9.81
N GLU A 97 -19.80 -14.61 10.26
CA GLU A 97 -20.11 -13.50 9.38
C GLU A 97 -18.82 -12.73 9.08
N ILE A 98 -18.56 -12.54 7.79
CA ILE A 98 -17.50 -11.66 7.32
C ILE A 98 -18.15 -10.50 6.59
N ALA A 99 -17.77 -9.28 6.95
CA ALA A 99 -18.30 -8.09 6.32
C ALA A 99 -17.19 -7.10 5.98
N TYR A 100 -17.32 -6.50 4.81
CA TYR A 100 -16.50 -5.38 4.36
C TYR A 100 -17.36 -4.13 4.27
N PHE A 101 -16.78 -3.00 4.62
CA PHE A 101 -17.43 -1.69 4.62
C PHE A 101 -16.49 -0.66 3.98
N ILE A 102 -17.08 0.23 3.21
CA ILE A 102 -16.41 1.41 2.68
C ILE A 102 -17.02 2.60 3.41
N GLU A 103 -16.32 3.11 4.41
CA GLU A 103 -16.82 4.19 5.24
C GLU A 103 -15.68 5.07 5.76
N ASN A 104 -15.95 6.36 5.97
CA ASN A 104 -15.00 7.32 6.51
C ASN A 104 -13.64 7.34 5.77
N GLY A 105 -13.67 7.25 4.44
CA GLY A 105 -12.45 7.22 3.63
C GLY A 105 -11.57 5.98 3.83
N SER A 106 -12.17 4.86 4.22
CA SER A 106 -11.44 3.62 4.50
C SER A 106 -12.22 2.39 4.07
N ILE A 107 -11.48 1.35 3.66
CA ILE A 107 -12.03 0.01 3.51
C ILE A 107 -11.77 -0.74 4.81
N LEU A 108 -12.85 -1.18 5.44
CA LEU A 108 -12.86 -1.85 6.72
C LEU A 108 -13.31 -3.30 6.57
N TYR A 109 -12.82 -4.14 7.46
CA TYR A 109 -13.14 -5.56 7.57
C TYR A 109 -13.67 -5.86 8.96
N ARG A 110 -14.71 -6.66 9.06
CA ARG A 110 -15.27 -7.15 10.32
C ARG A 110 -15.49 -8.66 10.26
N LEU A 111 -15.11 -9.35 11.32
CA LEU A 111 -15.39 -10.76 11.54
C LEU A 111 -16.40 -10.86 12.69
N ASP A 112 -17.58 -11.41 12.43
CA ASP A 112 -18.67 -11.51 13.41
C ASP A 112 -18.94 -10.16 14.11
N ASN A 113 -19.04 -10.20 15.43
CA ASN A 113 -19.24 -9.02 16.28
C ASN A 113 -17.92 -8.35 16.73
N PHE A 114 -16.78 -8.74 16.17
CA PHE A 114 -15.52 -8.09 16.51
C PHE A 114 -15.44 -6.66 15.98
N PRO A 115 -14.58 -5.80 16.56
CA PRO A 115 -14.37 -4.45 16.06
C PRO A 115 -13.92 -4.44 14.61
N LYS A 116 -14.39 -3.46 13.85
CA LYS A 116 -13.94 -3.23 12.48
C LYS A 116 -12.44 -2.95 12.44
N LYS A 117 -11.74 -3.57 11.51
CA LYS A 117 -10.31 -3.38 11.26
C LYS A 117 -10.10 -2.66 9.94
N VAL A 118 -9.26 -1.64 9.94
CA VAL A 118 -8.89 -0.92 8.72
C VAL A 118 -7.98 -1.81 7.87
N LEU A 119 -8.36 -2.01 6.61
CA LEU A 119 -7.53 -2.66 5.59
C LEU A 119 -6.80 -1.63 4.74
N VAL A 120 -7.52 -0.62 4.30
CA VAL A 120 -6.99 0.48 3.47
C VAL A 120 -7.58 1.78 3.98
N SER A 121 -6.76 2.82 4.10
CA SER A 121 -7.15 4.20 4.40
C SER A 121 -6.91 5.11 3.20
N ASN A 122 -7.36 6.35 3.29
CA ASN A 122 -7.28 7.36 2.24
C ASN A 122 -7.97 6.92 0.94
N VAL A 123 -9.15 6.35 1.08
CA VAL A 123 -9.98 5.82 0.00
C VAL A 123 -10.91 6.91 -0.53
N ASP A 124 -10.98 7.04 -1.86
CA ASP A 124 -11.97 7.88 -2.51
C ASP A 124 -13.34 7.19 -2.49
N MET A 125 -14.24 7.69 -1.67
CA MET A 125 -15.57 7.10 -1.47
C MET A 125 -16.46 7.15 -2.72
N ASN A 126 -16.21 8.08 -3.63
CA ASN A 126 -17.01 8.21 -4.85
C ASN A 126 -16.62 7.16 -5.90
N GLU A 127 -15.35 6.80 -5.94
CA GLU A 127 -14.80 5.86 -6.92
C GLU A 127 -14.52 4.47 -6.34
N THR A 128 -14.86 4.24 -5.07
CA THR A 128 -14.70 2.94 -4.42
C THR A 128 -16.07 2.39 -4.08
N TYR A 129 -16.38 1.23 -4.65
CA TYR A 129 -17.68 0.59 -4.47
C TYR A 129 -17.61 -0.89 -4.81
N PHE A 130 -18.54 -1.67 -4.22
CA PHE A 130 -18.75 -3.05 -4.61
C PHE A 130 -19.58 -3.11 -5.88
N GLN A 131 -19.26 -4.06 -6.75
CA GLN A 131 -19.97 -4.29 -8.00
C GLN A 131 -20.12 -5.79 -8.26
N PHE A 132 -21.06 -6.14 -9.13
CA PHE A 132 -21.18 -7.50 -9.59
C PHE A 132 -21.49 -7.60 -11.08
N LEU A 133 -21.14 -8.73 -11.67
CA LEU A 133 -21.38 -9.07 -13.05
C LEU A 133 -22.39 -10.20 -13.09
N ASN A 134 -23.46 -10.00 -13.84
CA ASN A 134 -24.46 -11.02 -14.14
C ASN A 134 -23.97 -12.01 -15.21
N TYR A 135 -24.72 -13.08 -15.42
CA TYR A 135 -24.42 -14.06 -16.46
C TYR A 135 -24.54 -13.51 -17.89
N ASP A 136 -25.36 -12.49 -18.09
CA ASP A 136 -25.50 -11.78 -19.37
C ASP A 136 -24.36 -10.80 -19.69
N GLY A 137 -23.39 -10.67 -18.78
CA GLY A 137 -22.26 -9.78 -18.92
C GLY A 137 -22.53 -8.34 -18.48
N THR A 138 -23.75 -8.04 -17.99
CA THR A 138 -24.05 -6.70 -17.47
C THR A 138 -23.40 -6.47 -16.11
N ILE A 139 -22.74 -5.33 -15.96
CA ILE A 139 -22.24 -4.85 -14.65
C ILE A 139 -23.38 -4.14 -13.96
N LYS A 140 -23.76 -4.62 -12.80
CA LYS A 140 -24.68 -3.91 -11.91
C LYS A 140 -23.90 -3.27 -10.77
N GLU A 141 -24.00 -1.97 -10.67
CA GLU A 141 -23.63 -1.25 -9.48
C GLU A 141 -24.83 -1.28 -8.53
N PRO A 142 -24.66 -1.65 -7.28
CA PRO A 142 -25.74 -1.58 -6.30
C PRO A 142 -26.05 -0.09 -6.10
N ASN A 143 -27.12 0.39 -6.75
CA ASN A 143 -27.70 1.67 -6.37
C ASN A 143 -28.21 1.50 -4.95
N ASN A 144 -27.91 2.32 -4.02
CA ASN A 144 -28.34 2.40 -2.62
C ASN A 144 -29.32 1.32 -2.06
N ASP A 145 -29.78 0.42 -2.92
CA ASP A 145 -30.67 -0.70 -2.60
C ASP A 145 -29.83 -1.92 -2.22
N SER A 146 -30.18 -2.54 -1.11
CA SER A 146 -29.57 -3.80 -0.69
C SER A 146 -30.04 -4.95 -1.58
N PHE A 147 -29.10 -5.73 -2.13
CA PHE A 147 -29.45 -6.95 -2.84
C PHE A 147 -29.70 -8.08 -1.86
N ASN A 148 -30.83 -8.75 -2.02
CA ASN A 148 -31.21 -9.92 -1.24
C ASN A 148 -30.48 -11.18 -1.71
N THR A 149 -30.37 -12.18 -0.85
CA THR A 149 -29.76 -13.48 -1.15
C THR A 149 -30.20 -14.13 -2.47
N PRO A 150 -31.49 -14.09 -2.88
CA PRO A 150 -31.92 -14.64 -4.16
C PRO A 150 -31.32 -13.93 -5.38
N GLU A 151 -31.24 -12.61 -5.37
CA GLU A 151 -30.64 -11.82 -6.45
C GLU A 151 -29.14 -12.07 -6.56
N MET A 152 -28.46 -12.19 -5.43
CA MET A 152 -27.03 -12.51 -5.36
C MET A 152 -26.72 -13.90 -5.90
N ASN A 153 -27.67 -14.82 -5.90
CA ASN A 153 -27.50 -16.17 -6.45
C ASN A 153 -27.42 -16.19 -7.99
N THR A 154 -27.87 -15.13 -8.66
CA THR A 154 -27.76 -14.98 -10.12
C THR A 154 -26.46 -14.32 -10.58
N MET A 155 -25.63 -13.86 -9.66
CA MET A 155 -24.39 -13.16 -9.97
C MET A 155 -23.26 -14.12 -10.34
N GLN A 156 -22.59 -13.84 -11.43
CA GLN A 156 -21.44 -14.63 -11.90
C GLN A 156 -20.14 -14.22 -11.20
N LYS A 157 -19.95 -12.92 -11.04
CA LYS A 157 -18.73 -12.35 -10.45
C LYS A 157 -19.09 -11.26 -9.47
N ILE A 158 -18.33 -11.21 -8.38
CA ILE A 158 -18.39 -10.14 -7.39
C ILE A 158 -17.03 -9.46 -7.41
N GLY A 159 -17.02 -8.16 -7.27
CA GLY A 159 -15.80 -7.40 -7.27
C GLY A 159 -15.87 -6.11 -6.47
N LEU A 160 -14.74 -5.53 -6.33
CA LEU A 160 -14.53 -4.25 -5.70
C LEU A 160 -13.81 -3.34 -6.71
N ASN A 161 -14.44 -2.23 -7.03
CA ASN A 161 -13.75 -1.11 -7.65
C ASN A 161 -13.16 -0.26 -6.54
N TYR A 162 -11.88 0.12 -6.62
CA TYR A 162 -11.24 0.86 -5.56
C TYR A 162 -10.28 1.91 -6.07
N ARG A 163 -10.27 3.03 -5.36
CA ARG A 163 -9.31 4.11 -5.53
C ARG A 163 -8.84 4.59 -4.16
N PHE A 164 -7.55 4.58 -3.93
CA PHE A 164 -6.95 5.09 -2.70
C PHE A 164 -5.60 5.77 -2.98
N THR A 165 -5.14 6.56 -2.01
CA THR A 165 -3.90 7.32 -2.12
C THR A 165 -2.86 6.81 -1.14
N VAL A 166 -1.61 6.65 -1.61
CA VAL A 166 -0.44 6.31 -0.79
C VAL A 166 0.65 7.33 -1.05
N GLY A 167 0.91 8.22 -0.11
CA GLY A 167 1.75 9.40 -0.35
C GLY A 167 1.14 10.28 -1.44
N ASP A 168 1.89 10.52 -2.51
CA ASP A 168 1.45 11.30 -3.67
C ASP A 168 0.87 10.43 -4.81
N ASP A 169 0.93 9.10 -4.66
CA ASP A 169 0.49 8.15 -5.70
C ASP A 169 -0.97 7.76 -5.52
N ILE A 170 -1.71 7.73 -6.63
CA ILE A 170 -3.08 7.26 -6.69
C ILE A 170 -3.10 5.83 -7.23
N VAL A 171 -3.81 4.94 -6.53
CA VAL A 171 -4.08 3.57 -6.96
C VAL A 171 -5.53 3.46 -7.37
N THR A 172 -5.76 3.09 -8.60
CA THR A 172 -7.12 2.78 -9.10
C THR A 172 -7.09 1.42 -9.76
N ASN A 173 -7.95 0.53 -9.33
CA ASN A 173 -8.05 -0.81 -9.92
C ASN A 173 -9.42 -1.42 -9.67
N THR A 174 -9.74 -2.48 -10.40
CA THR A 174 -10.97 -3.25 -10.24
C THR A 174 -10.60 -4.70 -9.99
N TYR A 175 -10.98 -5.21 -8.82
CA TYR A 175 -10.86 -6.62 -8.49
C TYR A 175 -12.18 -7.31 -8.79
N LEU A 176 -12.16 -8.36 -9.62
CA LEU A 176 -13.32 -9.19 -9.94
C LEU A 176 -12.99 -10.65 -9.70
N LYS A 177 -13.84 -11.32 -8.94
CA LYS A 177 -13.74 -12.76 -8.67
C LYS A 177 -14.93 -13.51 -9.22
N ILE A 178 -14.66 -14.58 -9.96
CA ILE A 178 -15.72 -15.50 -10.44
C ILE A 178 -16.26 -16.25 -9.22
N ARG A 179 -17.57 -16.21 -9.04
CA ARG A 179 -18.26 -17.05 -8.08
C ARG A 179 -18.21 -18.50 -8.55
N ARG A 180 -17.64 -19.39 -7.76
CA ARG A 180 -17.80 -20.82 -7.99
C ARG A 180 -19.21 -21.21 -7.52
N MET A 181 -20.03 -21.65 -8.45
CA MET A 181 -21.26 -22.37 -8.11
C MET A 181 -20.85 -23.78 -7.66
N ASN A 182 -21.22 -24.14 -6.46
CA ASN A 182 -21.18 -25.54 -6.01
C ASN A 182 -22.53 -26.17 -6.29
#